data_bd50bd6883fc2e537306d13a90aa415b
#
_entry.id   bd50bd6883fc2e537306d13a90aa415b
#
_cell.length_a   1.000
_cell.length_b   1.000
_cell.length_c   1.000
_cell.angle_alpha   90.00
_cell.angle_beta   90.00
_cell.angle_gamma   90.00
#
_symmetry.space_group_name_H-M   'P 1'
#
loop_
_entity.id
_entity.type
_entity.pdbx_description
1 polymer ?
#
loop_
_entity_poly.entity_id
_entity_poly.type
_entity_poly.pdbx_seq_one_letter_code
_entity_poly.pdbx_strand_id
1 'polypeptide(L)'
;QENMNTKVRGKKDLENLSVPCLGEIPLYLSNKKKNNKSPEHVIVVEESNRNIINEAFRVLRSNVDFIKNKNTQQKVFVVTSFNPGSGKSFLSMNIAMSFAIKGKKVLVIDGDLRHGTVSAYVGSPKKGLSDYLGYEETSWNELLITDKKYPNLHTIPVGTIPPNPTELLEDKSLATLIQALRNEYDYIFIDCPPIDIVADAQIIEQYADRTFFVVRAGLLDCSLLSELENIYQEKRFKNLSIILNGTESTGGRYSYRYGYSYGYHNGYASYCRDKK
;
A
#
# COMPACT_ATOMS: atom_id res chain seq x y z
N GLN A 1 28.95 12.94 -20.75
CA GLN A 1 27.90 13.32 -19.77
C GLN A 1 27.30 12.04 -19.26
N GLU A 2 27.75 11.57 -18.10
CA GLU A 2 27.10 10.47 -17.38
C GLU A 2 25.71 10.98 -16.98
N ASN A 3 24.68 10.34 -17.52
CA ASN A 3 23.30 10.53 -17.12
C ASN A 3 23.19 9.99 -15.68
N MET A 4 23.41 10.87 -14.69
CA MET A 4 23.29 10.50 -13.29
C MET A 4 21.81 10.15 -13.03
N ASN A 5 21.56 8.88 -12.84
CA ASN A 5 20.24 8.39 -12.54
C ASN A 5 19.85 8.85 -11.12
N THR A 6 18.89 9.75 -11.03
CA THR A 6 18.45 10.37 -9.77
C THR A 6 17.34 9.57 -9.08
N LYS A 7 16.92 8.45 -9.67
CA LYS A 7 15.77 7.68 -9.17
C LYS A 7 16.20 6.47 -8.35
N VAL A 8 15.45 6.16 -7.30
CA VAL A 8 15.56 4.91 -6.56
C VAL A 8 15.39 3.73 -7.51
N ARG A 9 16.26 2.73 -7.42
CA ARG A 9 16.23 1.52 -8.26
C ARG A 9 16.00 0.24 -7.50
N GLY A 10 16.47 0.18 -6.26
CA GLY A 10 16.43 -1.05 -5.50
C GLY A 10 16.66 -0.84 -4.01
N LYS A 11 16.66 -1.95 -3.27
CA LYS A 11 16.80 -1.96 -1.82
C LYS A 11 18.11 -1.31 -1.32
N LYS A 12 19.17 -1.35 -2.11
CA LYS A 12 20.46 -0.74 -1.75
C LYS A 12 20.38 0.78 -1.59
N ASP A 13 19.50 1.43 -2.34
CA ASP A 13 19.30 2.87 -2.23
C ASP A 13 18.66 3.27 -0.90
N LEU A 14 18.03 2.31 -0.21
CA LEU A 14 17.34 2.50 1.07
C LEU A 14 18.21 2.10 2.28
N GLU A 15 19.43 1.59 2.08
CA GLU A 15 20.28 1.04 3.15
C GLU A 15 20.69 2.08 4.20
N ASN A 16 20.76 3.36 3.82
CA ASN A 16 21.11 4.46 4.72
C ASN A 16 19.92 5.01 5.52
N LEU A 17 18.71 4.52 5.27
CA LEU A 17 17.52 4.94 6.01
C LEU A 17 17.35 4.11 7.29
N SER A 18 16.89 4.75 8.35
CA SER A 18 16.48 4.07 9.59
C SER A 18 15.09 3.45 9.45
N VAL A 19 14.30 3.88 8.45
CA VAL A 19 12.97 3.37 8.17
C VAL A 19 13.04 1.90 7.77
N PRO A 20 12.33 0.98 8.45
CA PRO A 20 12.35 -0.42 8.08
C PRO A 20 11.67 -0.66 6.72
N CYS A 21 12.33 -1.45 5.87
CA CYS A 21 11.76 -1.92 4.60
C CYS A 21 11.18 -3.32 4.78
N LEU A 22 9.86 -3.45 4.62
CA LEU A 22 9.12 -4.70 4.86
C LEU A 22 9.19 -5.68 3.70
N GLY A 23 9.40 -5.19 2.49
CA GLY A 23 9.43 -6.03 1.33
C GLY A 23 9.65 -5.28 0.04
N GLU A 24 9.96 -6.05 -0.97
CA GLU A 24 10.22 -5.60 -2.32
C GLU A 24 9.28 -6.35 -3.26
N ILE A 25 8.50 -5.61 -4.03
CA ILE A 25 7.57 -6.16 -5.01
C ILE A 25 8.13 -5.89 -6.41
N PRO A 26 8.38 -6.94 -7.20
CA PRO A 26 8.91 -6.78 -8.55
C PRO A 26 7.90 -6.10 -9.47
N LEU A 27 8.41 -5.50 -10.54
CA LEU A 27 7.59 -4.88 -11.58
C LEU A 27 6.68 -5.93 -12.22
N TYR A 28 5.38 -5.69 -12.14
CA TYR A 28 4.39 -6.50 -12.85
C TYR A 28 4.20 -5.96 -14.27
N LEU A 29 4.58 -6.76 -15.25
CA LEU A 29 4.34 -6.51 -16.67
C LEU A 29 3.24 -7.46 -17.13
N SER A 30 2.09 -6.92 -17.52
CA SER A 30 1.03 -7.72 -18.11
C SER A 30 1.46 -8.26 -19.49
N ASN A 31 1.42 -9.57 -19.66
CA ASN A 31 1.73 -10.24 -20.92
C ASN A 31 0.66 -10.07 -22.03
N LYS A 32 -0.37 -9.27 -21.79
CA LYS A 32 -1.44 -9.07 -22.77
C LYS A 32 -1.06 -8.06 -23.86
N LYS A 33 -0.23 -8.48 -24.82
CA LYS A 33 0.14 -7.73 -26.03
C LYS A 33 -1.00 -7.56 -27.07
N LYS A 34 -2.27 -7.80 -26.76
CA LYS A 34 -3.31 -7.83 -27.80
C LYS A 34 -4.44 -6.80 -27.71
N ASN A 35 -4.55 -6.02 -26.68
CA ASN A 35 -5.44 -4.85 -26.67
C ASN A 35 -4.76 -3.72 -25.92
N ASN A 36 -4.63 -2.55 -26.54
CA ASN A 36 -3.96 -1.33 -26.04
C ASN A 36 -4.60 -0.72 -24.78
N LYS A 37 -5.10 -1.53 -23.86
CA LYS A 37 -5.46 -1.15 -22.50
C LYS A 37 -4.56 -1.90 -21.55
N SER A 38 -3.62 -1.18 -20.90
CA SER A 38 -2.94 -1.67 -19.71
C SER A 38 -4.02 -2.19 -18.74
N PRO A 39 -3.82 -3.34 -18.10
CA PRO A 39 -4.77 -3.82 -17.08
C PRO A 39 -4.58 -2.95 -15.84
N GLU A 40 -5.33 -1.87 -15.75
CA GLU A 40 -5.14 -0.84 -14.73
C GLU A 40 -5.57 -1.30 -13.34
N HIS A 41 -6.37 -2.33 -13.16
CA HIS A 41 -6.91 -2.73 -11.86
C HIS A 41 -6.91 -4.25 -11.72
N VAL A 42 -5.70 -4.83 -11.52
CA VAL A 42 -5.53 -6.28 -11.48
C VAL A 42 -5.06 -6.76 -10.11
N ILE A 43 -5.78 -7.74 -9.54
CA ILE A 43 -5.29 -8.55 -8.45
C ILE A 43 -4.49 -9.70 -9.06
N VAL A 44 -3.19 -9.73 -8.77
CA VAL A 44 -2.24 -10.72 -9.30
C VAL A 44 -1.95 -11.84 -8.32
N VAL A 45 -2.34 -11.66 -7.06
CA VAL A 45 -2.15 -12.65 -6.00
C VAL A 45 -3.19 -13.75 -6.14
N GLU A 46 -2.70 -14.98 -6.25
CA GLU A 46 -3.50 -16.20 -6.39
C GLU A 46 -2.99 -17.30 -5.46
N GLU A 47 -3.90 -18.14 -4.96
CA GLU A 47 -3.59 -19.14 -3.95
C GLU A 47 -2.52 -20.15 -4.40
N SER A 48 -2.63 -20.66 -5.61
CA SER A 48 -1.78 -21.74 -6.13
C SER A 48 -0.62 -21.24 -7.01
N ASN A 49 -0.52 -19.93 -7.23
CA ASN A 49 0.50 -19.36 -8.11
C ASN A 49 1.81 -19.14 -7.35
N ARG A 50 2.90 -19.70 -7.89
CA ARG A 50 4.25 -19.60 -7.32
C ARG A 50 5.20 -18.74 -8.15
N ASN A 51 4.67 -17.86 -8.97
CA ASN A 51 5.51 -16.90 -9.68
C ASN A 51 6.16 -15.89 -8.72
N ILE A 52 7.16 -15.17 -9.21
CA ILE A 52 7.99 -14.24 -8.41
C ILE A 52 7.13 -13.21 -7.66
N ILE A 53 6.08 -12.65 -8.29
CA ILE A 53 5.25 -11.63 -7.66
C ILE A 53 4.38 -12.21 -6.53
N ASN A 54 3.85 -13.42 -6.72
CA ASN A 54 3.08 -14.08 -5.66
C ASN A 54 3.96 -14.44 -4.46
N GLU A 55 5.20 -14.90 -4.70
CA GLU A 55 6.17 -15.14 -3.62
C GLU A 55 6.54 -13.83 -2.90
N ALA A 56 6.73 -12.74 -3.62
CA ALA A 56 7.00 -11.44 -3.02
C ALA A 56 5.86 -10.98 -2.08
N PHE A 57 4.59 -11.16 -2.48
CA PHE A 57 3.45 -10.86 -1.60
C PHE A 57 3.35 -11.82 -0.41
N ARG A 58 3.72 -13.10 -0.56
CA ARG A 58 3.79 -14.04 0.59
C ARG A 58 4.83 -13.60 1.61
N VAL A 59 6.01 -13.20 1.14
CA VAL A 59 7.07 -12.67 2.01
C VAL A 59 6.62 -11.38 2.69
N LEU A 60 6.05 -10.44 1.93
CA LEU A 60 5.54 -9.18 2.48
C LEU A 60 4.49 -9.44 3.57
N ARG A 61 3.51 -10.32 3.32
CA ARG A 61 2.51 -10.73 4.31
C ARG A 61 3.17 -11.31 5.57
N SER A 62 4.13 -12.22 5.41
CA SER A 62 4.84 -12.83 6.56
C SER A 62 5.60 -11.78 7.37
N ASN A 63 6.19 -10.79 6.72
CA ASN A 63 6.89 -9.70 7.39
C ASN A 63 5.91 -8.78 8.13
N VAL A 64 4.74 -8.49 7.55
CA VAL A 64 3.68 -7.72 8.22
C VAL A 64 3.18 -8.47 9.46
N ASP A 65 2.97 -9.78 9.38
CA ASP A 65 2.59 -10.58 10.55
C ASP A 65 3.67 -10.60 11.63
N PHE A 66 4.93 -10.71 11.23
CA PHE A 66 6.06 -10.77 12.17
C PHE A 66 6.28 -9.47 12.95
N ILE A 67 6.08 -8.31 12.29
CA ILE A 67 6.25 -7.01 12.94
C ILE A 67 5.06 -6.61 13.82
N LYS A 68 3.95 -7.34 13.78
CA LYS A 68 2.88 -7.12 14.74
C LYS A 68 3.44 -7.29 16.15
N ASN A 69 3.40 -6.23 16.92
CA ASN A 69 3.75 -6.33 18.33
C ASN A 69 2.76 -7.32 18.99
N LYS A 70 3.29 -8.37 19.61
CA LYS A 70 2.47 -9.40 20.28
C LYS A 70 1.51 -8.81 21.34
N ASN A 71 1.81 -7.62 21.87
CA ASN A 71 1.01 -6.97 22.88
C ASN A 71 0.01 -5.94 22.33
N THR A 72 0.03 -5.64 21.02
CA THR A 72 -0.88 -4.70 20.37
C THR A 72 -1.53 -5.38 19.17
N GLN A 73 -2.87 -5.37 19.13
CA GLN A 73 -3.60 -5.85 17.97
C GLN A 73 -3.60 -4.76 16.89
N GLN A 74 -2.52 -4.70 16.12
CA GLN A 74 -2.48 -3.80 14.96
C GLN A 74 -3.43 -4.34 13.88
N LYS A 75 -4.43 -3.55 13.51
CA LYS A 75 -5.45 -3.93 12.54
C LYS A 75 -5.57 -2.95 11.38
N VAL A 76 -5.29 -1.67 11.62
CA VAL A 76 -5.49 -0.60 10.63
C VAL A 76 -4.15 -0.16 10.05
N PHE A 77 -4.02 -0.29 8.74
CA PHE A 77 -2.81 0.01 7.97
C PHE A 77 -3.14 1.06 6.91
N VAL A 78 -2.51 2.21 6.99
CA VAL A 78 -2.59 3.24 5.95
C VAL A 78 -1.52 2.96 4.89
N VAL A 79 -1.87 3.12 3.62
CA VAL A 79 -0.96 3.00 2.48
C VAL A 79 -0.88 4.34 1.77
N THR A 80 0.30 4.93 1.75
CA THR A 80 0.55 6.24 1.10
C THR A 80 1.91 6.29 0.40
N SER A 81 2.26 7.41 -0.21
CA SER A 81 3.52 7.65 -0.94
C SER A 81 3.77 9.14 -1.13
N PHE A 82 4.95 9.54 -1.62
CA PHE A 82 5.15 10.90 -2.12
C PHE A 82 4.39 11.15 -3.42
N ASN A 83 4.55 10.29 -4.42
CA ASN A 83 4.09 10.55 -5.78
C ASN A 83 2.82 9.76 -6.15
N PRO A 84 1.97 10.34 -7.03
CA PRO A 84 0.99 9.56 -7.77
C PRO A 84 1.69 8.45 -8.60
N GLY A 85 0.97 7.38 -8.91
CA GLY A 85 1.53 6.28 -9.72
C GLY A 85 2.53 5.38 -9.00
N SER A 86 2.75 5.55 -7.69
CA SER A 86 3.65 4.69 -6.90
C SER A 86 3.14 3.25 -6.74
N GLY A 87 1.86 3.00 -7.04
CA GLY A 87 1.25 1.66 -6.95
C GLY A 87 0.60 1.36 -5.60
N LYS A 88 0.19 2.36 -4.85
CA LYS A 88 -0.49 2.22 -3.55
C LYS A 88 -1.70 1.28 -3.62
N SER A 89 -2.65 1.59 -4.50
CA SER A 89 -3.89 0.81 -4.64
C SER A 89 -3.64 -0.62 -5.12
N PHE A 90 -2.66 -0.80 -6.02
CA PHE A 90 -2.19 -2.13 -6.41
C PHE A 90 -1.67 -2.92 -5.21
N LEU A 91 -0.84 -2.31 -4.37
CA LEU A 91 -0.32 -2.95 -3.16
C LEU A 91 -1.42 -3.21 -2.14
N SER A 92 -2.31 -2.23 -1.88
CA SER A 92 -3.42 -2.36 -0.93
C SER A 92 -4.32 -3.56 -1.28
N MET A 93 -4.74 -3.69 -2.54
CA MET A 93 -5.60 -4.78 -2.98
C MET A 93 -4.89 -6.13 -2.97
N ASN A 94 -3.63 -6.20 -3.39
CA ASN A 94 -2.90 -7.46 -3.49
C ASN A 94 -2.41 -7.98 -2.13
N ILE A 95 -1.98 -7.10 -1.22
CA ILE A 95 -1.65 -7.51 0.15
C ILE A 95 -2.91 -7.98 0.89
N ALA A 96 -4.04 -7.29 0.74
CA ALA A 96 -5.32 -7.69 1.30
C ALA A 96 -5.74 -9.08 0.80
N MET A 97 -5.64 -9.31 -0.52
CA MET A 97 -5.89 -10.63 -1.11
C MET A 97 -4.97 -11.70 -0.52
N SER A 98 -3.70 -11.40 -0.30
CA SER A 98 -2.74 -12.36 0.26
C SER A 98 -3.11 -12.82 1.67
N PHE A 99 -3.74 -11.96 2.48
CA PHE A 99 -4.28 -12.29 3.80
C PHE A 99 -5.62 -13.04 3.69
N ALA A 100 -6.49 -12.61 2.79
CA ALA A 100 -7.80 -13.24 2.57
C ALA A 100 -7.68 -14.72 2.14
N ILE A 101 -6.72 -15.03 1.27
CA ILE A 101 -6.37 -16.40 0.87
C ILE A 101 -6.01 -17.27 2.08
N LYS A 102 -5.49 -16.68 3.16
CA LYS A 102 -5.16 -17.37 4.42
C LYS A 102 -6.32 -17.40 5.42
N GLY A 103 -7.52 -17.09 4.98
CA GLY A 103 -8.72 -17.15 5.81
C GLY A 103 -8.89 -15.98 6.76
N LYS A 104 -8.10 -14.91 6.62
CA LYS A 104 -8.27 -13.69 7.41
C LYS A 104 -9.44 -12.87 6.87
N LYS A 105 -10.21 -12.25 7.77
CA LYS A 105 -11.27 -11.31 7.40
C LYS A 105 -10.63 -9.94 7.14
N VAL A 106 -10.63 -9.50 5.89
CA VAL A 106 -9.86 -8.35 5.42
C VAL A 106 -10.76 -7.32 4.77
N LEU A 107 -10.50 -6.06 5.05
CA LEU A 107 -11.16 -4.91 4.45
C LEU A 107 -10.13 -4.01 3.76
N VAL A 108 -10.47 -3.54 2.56
CA VAL A 108 -9.78 -2.43 1.89
C VAL A 108 -10.74 -1.26 1.81
N ILE A 109 -10.30 -0.09 2.28
CA ILE A 109 -11.07 1.17 2.20
C ILE A 109 -10.38 2.09 1.21
N ASP A 110 -11.14 2.61 0.28
CA ASP A 110 -10.67 3.66 -0.63
C ASP A 110 -10.73 5.02 0.09
N GLY A 111 -9.59 5.44 0.63
CA GLY A 111 -9.43 6.71 1.34
C GLY A 111 -9.06 7.89 0.43
N ASP A 112 -8.78 7.63 -0.87
CA ASP A 112 -8.58 8.68 -1.87
C ASP A 112 -9.93 9.12 -2.45
N LEU A 113 -10.66 9.94 -1.70
CA LEU A 113 -11.99 10.43 -2.09
C LEU A 113 -11.98 11.27 -3.37
N ARG A 114 -10.80 11.60 -3.91
CA ARG A 114 -10.64 12.42 -5.12
C ARG A 114 -10.56 11.60 -6.39
N HIS A 115 -9.95 10.42 -6.33
CA HIS A 115 -9.66 9.61 -7.52
C HIS A 115 -10.36 8.26 -7.53
N GLY A 116 -10.62 7.65 -6.37
CA GLY A 116 -11.34 6.39 -6.29
C GLY A 116 -10.62 5.22 -6.99
N THR A 117 -9.30 5.12 -6.83
CA THR A 117 -8.52 4.11 -7.57
C THR A 117 -8.81 2.69 -7.11
N VAL A 118 -8.99 2.45 -5.81
CA VAL A 118 -9.43 1.15 -5.28
C VAL A 118 -10.86 0.84 -5.73
N SER A 119 -11.71 1.86 -5.79
CA SER A 119 -13.10 1.72 -6.24
C SER A 119 -13.20 1.12 -7.64
N ALA A 120 -12.24 1.41 -8.53
CA ALA A 120 -12.18 0.86 -9.87
C ALA A 120 -11.96 -0.67 -9.90
N TYR A 121 -11.32 -1.25 -8.89
CA TYR A 121 -11.19 -2.72 -8.75
C TYR A 121 -12.53 -3.42 -8.54
N VAL A 122 -13.52 -2.71 -8.00
CA VAL A 122 -14.85 -3.25 -7.67
C VAL A 122 -15.96 -2.63 -8.51
N GLY A 123 -15.62 -2.03 -9.65
CA GLY A 123 -16.58 -1.51 -10.63
C GLY A 123 -17.11 -0.12 -10.34
N SER A 124 -16.42 0.66 -9.51
CA SER A 124 -16.76 2.05 -9.14
C SER A 124 -18.23 2.23 -8.74
N PRO A 125 -18.68 1.57 -7.66
CA PRO A 125 -20.05 1.70 -7.18
C PRO A 125 -20.39 3.14 -6.83
N LYS A 126 -21.64 3.54 -6.99
CA LYS A 126 -22.11 4.90 -6.67
C LYS A 126 -22.25 5.17 -5.18
N LYS A 127 -22.36 4.13 -4.36
CA LYS A 127 -22.48 4.22 -2.90
C LYS A 127 -21.17 3.79 -2.26
N GLY A 128 -20.66 4.57 -1.32
CA GLY A 128 -19.38 4.27 -0.69
C GLY A 128 -19.07 5.15 0.52
N LEU A 129 -17.78 5.30 0.81
CA LEU A 129 -17.29 6.00 2.00
C LEU A 129 -17.79 7.44 2.09
N SER A 130 -17.79 8.19 0.98
CA SER A 130 -18.26 9.58 0.94
C SER A 130 -19.71 9.72 1.33
N ASP A 131 -20.55 8.74 0.95
CA ASP A 131 -21.98 8.75 1.31
C ASP A 131 -22.16 8.50 2.79
N TYR A 132 -21.38 7.61 3.40
CA TYR A 132 -21.40 7.37 4.84
C TYR A 132 -20.94 8.60 5.64
N LEU A 133 -19.86 9.25 5.20
CA LEU A 133 -19.31 10.41 5.88
C LEU A 133 -20.20 11.66 5.73
N GLY A 134 -20.93 11.76 4.61
CA GLY A 134 -21.80 12.92 4.33
C GLY A 134 -23.25 12.78 4.78
N TYR A 135 -23.73 11.57 5.05
CA TYR A 135 -25.13 11.29 5.39
C TYR A 135 -25.24 10.32 6.56
N GLU A 136 -25.72 10.78 7.68
CA GLU A 136 -25.82 10.02 8.95
C GLU A 136 -26.70 8.75 8.88
N GLU A 137 -27.58 8.62 7.90
CA GLU A 137 -28.54 7.52 7.77
C GLU A 137 -27.98 6.27 7.05
N THR A 138 -26.74 6.32 6.55
CA THR A 138 -26.15 5.20 5.80
C THR A 138 -25.48 4.21 6.74
N SER A 139 -25.90 2.95 6.75
CA SER A 139 -25.18 1.88 7.46
C SER A 139 -23.92 1.49 6.69
N TRP A 140 -22.78 1.38 7.37
CA TRP A 140 -21.53 0.96 6.74
C TRP A 140 -21.58 -0.45 6.13
N ASN A 141 -22.45 -1.34 6.65
CA ASN A 141 -22.65 -2.67 6.10
C ASN A 141 -23.15 -2.66 4.65
N GLU A 142 -23.91 -1.60 4.28
CA GLU A 142 -24.45 -1.43 2.94
C GLU A 142 -23.38 -0.98 1.92
N LEU A 143 -22.21 -0.55 2.40
CA LEU A 143 -21.11 -0.08 1.57
C LEU A 143 -20.18 -1.22 1.12
N LEU A 144 -20.28 -2.39 1.75
CA LEU A 144 -19.36 -3.50 1.55
C LEU A 144 -19.56 -4.15 0.19
N ILE A 145 -18.50 -4.19 -0.58
CA ILE A 145 -18.41 -5.02 -1.78
C ILE A 145 -17.59 -6.25 -1.44
N THR A 146 -18.21 -7.42 -1.55
CA THR A 146 -17.58 -8.71 -1.26
C THR A 146 -16.89 -9.24 -2.51
N ASP A 147 -15.67 -9.74 -2.36
CA ASP A 147 -14.97 -10.43 -3.45
C ASP A 147 -15.69 -11.74 -3.81
N LYS A 148 -15.83 -12.00 -5.11
CA LYS A 148 -16.61 -13.16 -5.60
C LYS A 148 -15.95 -14.49 -5.27
N LYS A 149 -14.63 -14.56 -5.22
CA LYS A 149 -13.85 -15.77 -5.00
C LYS A 149 -13.48 -15.96 -3.52
N TYR A 150 -13.21 -14.85 -2.84
CA TYR A 150 -12.80 -14.83 -1.43
C TYR A 150 -13.77 -14.00 -0.59
N PRO A 151 -14.84 -14.64 -0.05
CA PRO A 151 -15.92 -13.92 0.65
C PRO A 151 -15.50 -13.18 1.92
N ASN A 152 -14.31 -13.46 2.41
CA ASN A 152 -13.70 -12.77 3.55
C ASN A 152 -12.87 -11.52 3.18
N LEU A 153 -12.79 -11.19 1.88
CA LEU A 153 -12.25 -9.93 1.38
C LEU A 153 -13.38 -8.98 1.02
N HIS A 154 -13.42 -7.85 1.71
CA HIS A 154 -14.38 -6.79 1.47
C HIS A 154 -13.68 -5.51 1.03
N THR A 155 -14.40 -4.67 0.28
CA THR A 155 -13.95 -3.34 -0.13
C THR A 155 -15.03 -2.31 0.19
N ILE A 156 -14.66 -1.17 0.77
CA ILE A 156 -15.49 0.02 0.83
C ILE A 156 -14.97 0.99 -0.24
N PRO A 157 -15.71 1.19 -1.34
CA PRO A 157 -15.35 2.15 -2.39
C PRO A 157 -15.57 3.59 -1.92
N VAL A 158 -15.12 4.57 -2.72
CA VAL A 158 -15.40 5.99 -2.46
C VAL A 158 -16.89 6.29 -2.49
N GLY A 159 -17.61 5.74 -3.46
CA GLY A 159 -18.97 6.17 -3.80
C GLY A 159 -18.95 7.39 -4.73
N THR A 160 -19.82 8.34 -4.48
CA THR A 160 -19.84 9.62 -5.20
C THR A 160 -18.63 10.47 -4.81
N ILE A 161 -17.88 10.98 -5.79
CA ILE A 161 -16.75 11.88 -5.53
C ILE A 161 -17.30 13.19 -4.90
N PRO A 162 -16.92 13.51 -3.67
CA PRO A 162 -17.46 14.69 -2.99
C PRO A 162 -16.73 15.97 -3.41
N PRO A 163 -17.37 17.15 -3.33
CA PRO A 163 -16.72 18.42 -3.61
C PRO A 163 -15.75 18.86 -2.48
N ASN A 164 -15.91 18.32 -1.28
CA ASN A 164 -15.19 18.71 -0.05
C ASN A 164 -14.59 17.48 0.67
N PRO A 165 -13.67 16.74 0.04
CA PRO A 165 -13.16 15.48 0.58
C PRO A 165 -12.45 15.62 1.93
N THR A 166 -11.67 16.67 2.13
CA THR A 166 -10.91 16.88 3.37
C THR A 166 -11.84 17.10 4.57
N GLU A 167 -12.86 17.96 4.42
CA GLU A 167 -13.84 18.23 5.48
C GLU A 167 -14.62 16.96 5.87
N LEU A 168 -14.96 16.11 4.89
CA LEU A 168 -15.61 14.83 5.17
C LEU A 168 -14.72 13.90 5.99
N LEU A 169 -13.41 13.83 5.69
CA LEU A 169 -12.48 13.00 6.43
C LEU A 169 -12.21 13.50 7.85
N GLU A 170 -12.37 14.79 8.11
CA GLU A 170 -12.25 15.39 9.44
C GLU A 170 -13.48 15.16 10.33
N ASP A 171 -14.59 14.69 9.75
CA ASP A 171 -15.81 14.44 10.50
C ASP A 171 -15.67 13.24 11.46
N LYS A 172 -16.38 13.33 12.60
CA LYS A 172 -16.39 12.30 13.65
C LYS A 172 -16.87 10.93 13.16
N SER A 173 -17.65 10.90 12.09
CA SER A 173 -18.17 9.66 11.49
C SER A 173 -17.04 8.73 11.02
N LEU A 174 -15.90 9.25 10.58
CA LEU A 174 -14.75 8.43 10.24
C LEU A 174 -14.19 7.67 11.46
N ALA A 175 -14.05 8.35 12.60
CA ALA A 175 -13.59 7.70 13.84
C ALA A 175 -14.57 6.59 14.27
N THR A 176 -15.88 6.86 14.22
CA THR A 176 -16.93 5.90 14.54
C THR A 176 -16.89 4.68 13.62
N LEU A 177 -16.73 4.92 12.32
CA LEU A 177 -16.61 3.85 11.32
C LEU A 177 -15.39 2.96 11.61
N ILE A 178 -14.21 3.53 11.75
CA ILE A 178 -12.99 2.77 11.99
C ILE A 178 -13.08 1.96 13.28
N GLN A 179 -13.66 2.52 14.34
CA GLN A 179 -13.86 1.80 15.60
C GLN A 179 -14.81 0.59 15.44
N ALA A 180 -15.90 0.73 14.69
CA ALA A 180 -16.80 -0.37 14.38
C ALA A 180 -16.10 -1.46 13.56
N LEU A 181 -15.37 -1.07 12.51
CA LEU A 181 -14.67 -1.99 11.63
C LEU A 181 -13.54 -2.76 12.32
N ARG A 182 -12.86 -2.16 13.30
CA ARG A 182 -11.83 -2.85 14.11
C ARG A 182 -12.36 -4.10 14.83
N ASN A 183 -13.63 -4.11 15.18
CA ASN A 183 -14.25 -5.26 15.86
C ASN A 183 -14.59 -6.39 14.87
N GLU A 184 -14.75 -6.06 13.60
CA GLU A 184 -15.23 -6.98 12.57
C GLU A 184 -14.12 -7.61 11.74
N TYR A 185 -12.96 -6.96 11.61
CA TYR A 185 -11.90 -7.36 10.70
C TYR A 185 -10.60 -7.71 11.43
N ASP A 186 -9.82 -8.62 10.83
CA ASP A 186 -8.46 -8.94 11.26
C ASP A 186 -7.45 -7.90 10.73
N TYR A 187 -7.69 -7.41 9.50
CA TYR A 187 -6.87 -6.43 8.79
C TYR A 187 -7.75 -5.43 8.05
N ILE A 188 -7.40 -4.16 8.17
CA ILE A 188 -8.03 -3.04 7.46
C ILE A 188 -6.92 -2.26 6.76
N PHE A 189 -6.92 -2.22 5.43
CA PHE A 189 -6.01 -1.41 4.63
C PHE A 189 -6.75 -0.20 4.11
N ILE A 190 -6.22 1.01 4.35
CA ILE A 190 -6.79 2.26 3.87
C ILE A 190 -5.84 2.82 2.83
N ASP A 191 -6.28 2.82 1.57
CA ASP A 191 -5.55 3.40 0.45
C ASP A 191 -5.71 4.91 0.46
N CYS A 192 -4.64 5.66 0.64
CA CYS A 192 -4.65 7.11 0.78
C CYS A 192 -3.98 7.82 -0.40
N PRO A 193 -4.33 9.08 -0.67
CA PRO A 193 -3.62 9.89 -1.66
C PRO A 193 -2.16 10.11 -1.27
N PRO A 194 -1.30 10.57 -2.23
CA PRO A 194 0.07 10.97 -1.92
C PRO A 194 0.12 12.11 -0.91
N ILE A 195 1.10 12.08 0.00
CA ILE A 195 1.22 13.07 1.09
C ILE A 195 1.59 14.48 0.62
N ASP A 196 2.27 14.60 -0.52
CA ASP A 196 2.71 15.88 -1.06
C ASP A 196 1.58 16.69 -1.72
N ILE A 197 0.42 16.06 -1.94
CA ILE A 197 -0.68 16.69 -2.68
C ILE A 197 -1.75 17.23 -1.73
N VAL A 198 -2.11 16.46 -0.70
CA VAL A 198 -3.23 16.80 0.20
C VAL A 198 -3.00 16.29 1.62
N ALA A 199 -3.65 16.94 2.59
CA ALA A 199 -3.60 16.56 4.01
C ALA A 199 -4.36 15.26 4.33
N ASP A 200 -5.14 14.73 3.41
CA ASP A 200 -6.09 13.63 3.61
C ASP A 200 -5.42 12.39 4.23
N ALA A 201 -4.20 12.04 3.76
CA ALA A 201 -3.45 10.91 4.31
C ALA A 201 -3.08 11.11 5.80
N GLN A 202 -2.75 12.33 6.22
CA GLN A 202 -2.43 12.65 7.61
C GLN A 202 -3.67 12.63 8.50
N ILE A 203 -4.82 13.01 7.98
CA ILE A 203 -6.10 12.96 8.70
C ILE A 203 -6.49 11.50 8.96
N ILE A 204 -6.42 10.66 7.93
CA ILE A 204 -6.76 9.23 8.04
C ILE A 204 -5.76 8.49 8.94
N GLU A 205 -4.48 8.86 8.89
CA GLU A 205 -3.39 8.23 9.65
C GLU A 205 -3.62 8.28 11.16
N GLN A 206 -4.34 9.26 11.67
CA GLN A 206 -4.68 9.35 13.10
C GLN A 206 -5.34 8.07 13.62
N TYR A 207 -6.03 7.35 12.77
CA TYR A 207 -6.75 6.11 13.09
C TYR A 207 -5.94 4.84 12.79
N ALA A 208 -4.78 4.99 12.17
CA ALA A 208 -3.91 3.87 11.81
C ALA A 208 -3.11 3.32 12.99
N ASP A 209 -2.77 2.04 12.93
CA ASP A 209 -1.80 1.40 13.81
C ASP A 209 -0.41 1.40 13.17
N ARG A 210 -0.34 1.45 11.84
CA ARG A 210 0.89 1.44 11.05
C ARG A 210 0.68 2.11 9.70
N THR A 211 1.74 2.71 9.17
CA THR A 211 1.75 3.30 7.83
C THR A 211 2.73 2.57 6.94
N PHE A 212 2.26 2.12 5.79
CA PHE A 212 3.07 1.61 4.69
C PHE A 212 3.35 2.73 3.70
N PHE A 213 4.61 3.09 3.60
CA PHE A 213 5.06 4.12 2.67
C PHE A 213 5.61 3.46 1.40
N VAL A 214 4.94 3.71 0.28
CA VAL A 214 5.29 3.08 -1.00
C VAL A 214 6.37 3.90 -1.69
N VAL A 215 7.53 3.29 -1.86
CA VAL A 215 8.64 3.80 -2.69
C VAL A 215 8.60 3.07 -4.04
N ARG A 216 8.44 3.80 -5.13
CA ARG A 216 8.40 3.23 -6.48
C ARG A 216 9.77 3.31 -7.12
N ALA A 217 10.35 2.15 -7.48
CA ALA A 217 11.56 2.08 -8.27
C ALA A 217 11.35 2.72 -9.66
N GLY A 218 12.31 3.51 -10.11
CA GLY A 218 12.23 4.25 -11.35
C GLY A 218 11.38 5.52 -11.32
N LEU A 219 10.66 5.80 -10.22
CA LEU A 219 9.80 6.97 -10.07
C LEU A 219 10.29 7.92 -8.99
N LEU A 220 10.52 7.43 -7.77
CA LEU A 220 10.94 8.27 -6.65
C LEU A 220 12.33 8.84 -6.88
N ASP A 221 12.49 10.16 -6.72
CA ASP A 221 13.79 10.80 -6.74
C ASP A 221 14.56 10.48 -5.46
N CYS A 222 15.84 10.17 -5.58
CA CYS A 222 16.71 9.88 -4.44
C CYS A 222 16.82 11.05 -3.46
N SER A 223 16.64 12.29 -3.92
CA SER A 223 16.64 13.47 -3.07
C SER A 223 15.52 13.47 -2.03
N LEU A 224 14.41 12.77 -2.28
CA LEU A 224 13.29 12.65 -1.34
C LEU A 224 13.53 11.60 -0.23
N LEU A 225 14.60 10.82 -0.30
CA LEU A 225 14.92 9.84 0.74
C LEU A 225 15.29 10.52 2.07
N SER A 226 15.93 11.69 2.02
CA SER A 226 16.21 12.48 3.23
C SER A 226 14.93 13.01 3.88
N GLU A 227 13.94 13.41 3.07
CA GLU A 227 12.62 13.83 3.59
C GLU A 227 11.88 12.64 4.22
N LEU A 228 11.94 11.46 3.60
CA LEU A 228 11.36 10.24 4.16
C LEU A 228 11.99 9.87 5.52
N GLU A 229 13.33 10.01 5.63
CA GLU A 229 14.04 9.82 6.90
C GLU A 229 13.58 10.84 7.94
N ASN A 230 13.43 12.12 7.59
CA ASN A 230 12.93 13.15 8.49
C ASN A 230 11.50 12.84 8.99
N ILE A 231 10.60 12.44 8.08
CA ILE A 231 9.24 12.03 8.43
C ILE A 231 9.25 10.89 9.47
N TYR A 232 10.16 9.93 9.30
CA TYR A 232 10.32 8.82 10.23
C TYR A 232 10.88 9.25 11.58
N GLN A 233 11.94 10.04 11.60
CA GLN A 233 12.58 10.52 12.83
C GLN A 233 11.66 11.43 13.65
N GLU A 234 10.86 12.27 12.98
CA GLU A 234 9.86 13.14 13.59
C GLU A 234 8.60 12.38 14.03
N LYS A 235 8.48 11.09 13.70
CA LYS A 235 7.32 10.25 13.99
C LYS A 235 6.00 10.83 13.47
N ARG A 236 6.05 11.46 12.28
CA ARG A 236 4.88 12.07 11.65
C ARG A 236 3.82 11.05 11.24
N PHE A 237 4.21 9.78 11.05
CA PHE A 237 3.32 8.67 10.79
C PHE A 237 3.62 7.52 11.75
N LYS A 238 2.57 6.84 12.23
CA LYS A 238 2.69 5.75 13.20
C LYS A 238 3.36 4.52 12.57
N ASN A 239 4.40 4.03 13.23
CA ASN A 239 5.07 2.81 12.86
C ASN A 239 5.39 2.72 11.35
N LEU A 240 5.93 3.81 10.80
CA LEU A 240 6.23 3.94 9.37
C LEU A 240 7.15 2.82 8.90
N SER A 241 6.80 2.21 7.79
CA SER A 241 7.60 1.16 7.15
C SER A 241 7.51 1.31 5.63
N ILE A 242 8.60 1.02 4.93
CA ILE A 242 8.68 1.11 3.47
C ILE A 242 8.23 -0.20 2.83
N ILE A 243 7.48 -0.09 1.73
CA ILE A 243 7.32 -1.14 0.73
C ILE A 243 7.93 -0.63 -0.58
N LEU A 244 8.97 -1.31 -1.06
CA LEU A 244 9.61 -0.98 -2.32
C LEU A 244 8.86 -1.67 -3.46
N ASN A 245 8.31 -0.89 -4.39
CA ASN A 245 7.46 -1.40 -5.46
C ASN A 245 8.09 -1.20 -6.84
N GLY A 246 7.89 -2.18 -7.73
CA GLY A 246 8.25 -2.09 -9.14
C GLY A 246 9.73 -2.22 -9.42
N THR A 247 10.44 -3.03 -8.65
CA THR A 247 11.85 -3.30 -8.90
C THR A 247 12.04 -4.20 -10.12
N GLU A 248 13.14 -4.00 -10.83
CA GLU A 248 13.49 -4.86 -11.94
C GLU A 248 13.93 -6.23 -11.40
N SER A 249 13.28 -7.29 -11.85
CA SER A 249 13.74 -8.65 -11.60
C SER A 249 14.95 -8.90 -12.49
N THR A 250 16.16 -8.81 -11.95
CA THR A 250 17.37 -9.27 -12.67
C THR A 250 17.25 -10.76 -12.89
N GLY A 251 17.04 -11.14 -14.16
CA GLY A 251 16.73 -12.49 -14.58
C GLY A 251 17.66 -13.56 -13.99
N GLY A 252 17.08 -14.61 -13.47
CA GLY A 252 17.69 -15.94 -13.37
C GLY A 252 18.28 -16.38 -12.04
N ARG A 253 18.36 -15.57 -10.98
CA ARG A 253 18.92 -15.99 -9.67
C ARG A 253 18.08 -15.65 -8.43
N TYR A 254 16.87 -15.18 -8.57
CA TYR A 254 16.00 -14.81 -7.45
C TYR A 254 15.25 -15.99 -6.81
N SER A 255 15.41 -17.20 -7.32
CA SER A 255 14.62 -18.36 -6.87
C SER A 255 14.99 -18.90 -5.48
N TYR A 256 16.11 -18.49 -4.87
CA TYR A 256 16.60 -19.15 -3.64
C TYR A 256 17.13 -18.24 -2.54
N ARG A 257 16.90 -16.92 -2.54
CA ARG A 257 17.53 -16.01 -1.57
C ARG A 257 16.60 -15.24 -0.64
N TYR A 258 15.37 -15.63 -0.51
CA TYR A 258 14.43 -15.07 0.49
C TYR A 258 14.36 -15.90 1.78
N GLY A 259 15.38 -16.67 2.08
CA GLY A 259 15.55 -17.32 3.36
C GLY A 259 16.90 -16.91 3.95
N TYR A 260 16.88 -16.16 5.04
CA TYR A 260 18.06 -15.88 5.87
C TYR A 260 19.30 -15.31 5.16
N SER A 261 19.48 -14.00 5.16
CA SER A 261 20.81 -13.40 5.08
C SER A 261 20.91 -12.14 5.93
N TYR A 262 21.24 -12.32 7.17
CA TYR A 262 22.19 -11.46 7.86
C TYR A 262 23.56 -11.73 7.22
N GLY A 263 24.12 -10.72 6.57
CA GLY A 263 25.55 -10.62 6.26
C GLY A 263 26.02 -11.48 5.07
N TYR A 264 26.33 -10.83 3.94
CA TYR A 264 27.65 -10.85 3.31
C TYR A 264 27.64 -9.91 2.09
N HIS A 265 28.66 -9.08 2.02
CA HIS A 265 29.03 -8.18 0.95
C HIS A 265 29.12 -8.87 -0.41
N ASN A 266 28.50 -8.30 -1.46
CA ASN A 266 29.13 -8.27 -2.80
C ASN A 266 28.55 -7.12 -3.64
N GLY A 267 29.45 -6.35 -4.21
CA GLY A 267 29.30 -5.03 -4.75
C GLY A 267 28.41 -4.88 -5.98
N TYR A 268 27.33 -4.17 -5.79
CA TYR A 268 26.70 -3.33 -6.79
C TYR A 268 26.64 -1.91 -6.21
N ALA A 269 26.96 -0.90 -7.00
CA ALA A 269 26.96 0.49 -6.56
C ALA A 269 25.53 0.93 -6.20
N SER A 270 25.37 1.65 -5.07
CA SER A 270 24.14 2.39 -4.78
C SER A 270 23.94 3.48 -5.84
N TYR A 271 22.71 3.67 -6.29
CA TYR A 271 22.36 4.71 -7.26
C TYR A 271 22.05 6.05 -6.59
N CYS A 272 21.69 6.03 -5.30
CA CYS A 272 21.52 7.22 -4.51
C CYS A 272 22.83 7.51 -3.76
N ARG A 273 23.70 8.33 -4.35
CA ARG A 273 24.91 8.81 -3.67
C ARG A 273 24.63 10.16 -3.03
N ASP A 274 25.02 10.30 -1.77
CA ASP A 274 25.00 11.58 -1.07
C ASP A 274 25.84 12.60 -1.83
N LYS A 275 25.23 13.74 -2.14
CA LYS A 275 25.99 14.93 -2.47
C LYS A 275 26.48 15.53 -1.16
N LYS A 276 27.77 15.44 -0.92
CA LYS A 276 28.46 16.38 -0.02
C LYS A 276 28.54 17.75 -0.65
#